data_e36dcd3ebcb837358675e891cb550e8c
#
_entry.id   e36dcd3ebcb837358675e891cb550e8c
#
_cell.length_a   1.000
_cell.length_b   1.000
_cell.length_c   1.000
_cell.angle_alpha   90.00
_cell.angle_beta   90.00
_cell.angle_gamma   90.00
#
_symmetry.space_group_name_H-M   'P 1'
#
loop_
_entity.id
_entity.type
_entity.pdbx_description
1 polymer ?
#
loop_
_entity_poly.entity_id
_entity_poly.type
_entity_poly.pdbx_seq_one_letter_code
_entity_poly.pdbx_strand_id
1 'polypeptide(L)'
;MKRYFLATGCILLAAFSVQAQQNQGVVSYDRTSKIQFSFQGMPGGMEQQMPSTRTDKFELTFGNNQSLWKAAEQEDDGTTDIGGGDGGGTHIRMVIAGSNDVLYTNFETGKKVEKRELFEKIFVIDDSINKLKWKMTGETKIILGKPCMKATTTTIRTRTMMNMDNGKMERKEIQDTSNIVAWFTSSIPVSAGPAEYQGQLPGLILEMDIKDGTQTFLATAISEKADLAVIKEPTGKKHYTPDEFKKEREKMMKEMEQNNQGGQRVIRMN
;
A
#
# COMPACT_ATOMS: atom_id res chain seq x y z
N MET A 1 -43.39 -41.44 -58.91
CA MET A 1 -42.14 -41.70 -58.15
C MET A 1 -41.73 -40.34 -57.50
N LYS A 2 -42.01 -40.17 -56.18
CA LYS A 2 -41.69 -38.94 -55.42
C LYS A 2 -40.38 -39.18 -54.66
N ARG A 3 -39.34 -38.44 -54.99
CA ARG A 3 -38.06 -38.43 -54.29
C ARG A 3 -38.13 -37.42 -53.13
N TYR A 4 -38.12 -37.91 -51.92
CA TYR A 4 -37.96 -37.11 -50.70
C TYR A 4 -36.47 -36.82 -50.46
N PHE A 5 -36.08 -35.57 -50.57
CA PHE A 5 -34.77 -35.11 -50.10
C PHE A 5 -34.84 -34.85 -48.58
N LEU A 6 -34.19 -35.69 -47.79
CA LEU A 6 -33.97 -35.41 -46.39
C LEU A 6 -32.79 -34.41 -46.27
N ALA A 7 -33.09 -33.17 -45.92
CA ALA A 7 -32.10 -32.21 -45.55
C ALA A 7 -31.75 -32.39 -44.05
N THR A 8 -30.64 -33.03 -43.78
CA THR A 8 -30.11 -33.17 -42.43
C THR A 8 -29.40 -31.86 -42.06
N GLY A 9 -30.07 -30.99 -41.32
CA GLY A 9 -29.47 -29.75 -40.77
C GLY A 9 -28.55 -30.08 -39.61
N CYS A 10 -27.23 -30.04 -39.82
CA CYS A 10 -26.25 -30.00 -38.72
C CYS A 10 -26.36 -28.68 -37.96
N ILE A 11 -27.04 -28.70 -36.82
CA ILE A 11 -26.99 -27.61 -35.86
C ILE A 11 -25.64 -27.69 -35.14
N LEU A 12 -24.66 -26.90 -35.58
CA LEU A 12 -23.43 -26.62 -34.82
C LEU A 12 -23.83 -25.81 -33.58
N LEU A 13 -23.98 -26.47 -32.44
CA LEU A 13 -23.96 -25.78 -31.14
C LEU A 13 -22.55 -25.24 -30.89
N ALA A 14 -22.33 -23.98 -31.24
CA ALA A 14 -21.19 -23.25 -30.77
C ALA A 14 -21.37 -23.06 -29.25
N ALA A 15 -20.71 -23.90 -28.46
CA ALA A 15 -20.60 -23.70 -27.02
C ALA A 15 -19.74 -22.46 -26.80
N PHE A 16 -20.38 -21.31 -26.68
CA PHE A 16 -19.73 -20.13 -26.12
C PHE A 16 -19.40 -20.43 -24.67
N SER A 17 -18.14 -20.75 -24.41
CA SER A 17 -17.61 -20.77 -23.05
C SER A 17 -17.70 -19.34 -22.52
N VAL A 18 -18.78 -19.03 -21.80
CA VAL A 18 -18.87 -17.83 -21.00
C VAL A 18 -17.85 -18.00 -19.89
N GLN A 19 -16.66 -17.49 -20.10
CA GLN A 19 -15.70 -17.37 -18.99
C GLN A 19 -16.33 -16.36 -18.02
N ALA A 20 -16.81 -16.86 -16.89
CA ALA A 20 -17.27 -16.01 -15.81
C ALA A 20 -16.09 -15.09 -15.43
N GLN A 21 -16.28 -13.79 -15.65
CA GLN A 21 -15.24 -12.82 -15.28
C GLN A 21 -15.04 -12.90 -13.77
N GLN A 22 -13.79 -13.07 -13.38
CA GLN A 22 -13.42 -13.07 -11.96
C GLN A 22 -13.72 -11.70 -11.36
N ASN A 23 -14.72 -11.63 -10.49
CA ASN A 23 -15.16 -10.40 -9.81
C ASN A 23 -14.88 -10.41 -8.31
N GLN A 24 -14.25 -11.48 -7.80
CA GLN A 24 -13.82 -11.64 -6.41
C GLN A 24 -12.51 -12.41 -6.34
N GLY A 25 -11.80 -12.25 -5.23
CA GLY A 25 -10.55 -12.96 -5.02
C GLY A 25 -9.69 -12.38 -3.92
N VAL A 26 -8.53 -13.01 -3.75
CA VAL A 26 -7.46 -12.56 -2.88
C VAL A 26 -6.19 -12.41 -3.70
N VAL A 27 -5.47 -11.31 -3.51
CA VAL A 27 -4.16 -11.07 -4.13
C VAL A 27 -3.13 -10.82 -3.04
N SER A 28 -2.03 -11.56 -3.10
CA SER A 28 -0.86 -11.32 -2.26
C SER A 28 0.08 -10.37 -2.98
N TYR A 29 0.61 -9.39 -2.24
CA TYR A 29 1.56 -8.41 -2.76
C TYR A 29 2.81 -8.35 -1.91
N ASP A 30 3.95 -8.20 -2.57
CA ASP A 30 5.18 -7.72 -1.97
C ASP A 30 5.30 -6.21 -2.21
N ARG A 31 5.45 -5.44 -1.12
CA ARG A 31 5.82 -4.03 -1.17
C ARG A 31 7.29 -3.90 -0.85
N THR A 32 8.11 -3.50 -1.82
CA THR A 32 9.51 -3.20 -1.59
C THR A 32 9.71 -1.69 -1.51
N SER A 33 10.37 -1.22 -0.46
CA SER A 33 10.68 0.18 -0.23
C SER A 33 12.17 0.38 -0.05
N LYS A 34 12.77 1.36 -0.75
CA LYS A 34 14.14 1.79 -0.53
C LYS A 34 14.21 2.62 0.74
N ILE A 35 15.06 2.22 1.67
CA ILE A 35 15.29 2.92 2.92
C ILE A 35 16.53 3.79 2.73
N GLN A 36 16.37 5.10 2.83
CA GLN A 36 17.50 6.03 2.85
C GLN A 36 17.71 6.50 4.29
N PHE A 37 18.76 5.99 4.92
CA PHE A 37 19.22 6.52 6.19
C PHE A 37 20.28 7.60 5.92
N SER A 38 20.04 8.80 6.38
CA SER A 38 21.02 9.88 6.37
C SER A 38 21.37 10.19 7.83
N PHE A 39 22.44 9.60 8.35
CA PHE A 39 22.98 9.92 9.65
C PHE A 39 24.23 10.78 9.47
N GLN A 40 24.09 12.08 9.72
CA GLN A 40 25.23 12.98 9.83
C GLN A 40 25.88 12.77 11.22
N GLY A 41 27.05 12.13 11.26
CA GLY A 41 27.87 12.03 12.47
C GLY A 41 28.04 10.64 13.09
N MET A 42 27.61 9.56 12.46
CA MET A 42 27.98 8.21 12.89
C MET A 42 29.35 7.78 12.31
N PRO A 43 30.18 7.04 13.08
CA PRO A 43 31.42 6.47 12.55
C PRO A 43 31.08 5.56 11.34
N GLY A 44 31.83 5.71 10.24
CA GLY A 44 31.56 5.13 8.92
C GLY A 44 31.50 3.59 8.78
N GLY A 45 31.34 2.85 9.88
CA GLY A 45 31.14 1.40 9.89
C GLY A 45 29.69 0.94 10.01
N MET A 46 28.77 1.79 10.50
CA MET A 46 27.36 1.41 10.70
C MET A 46 26.49 1.58 9.44
N GLU A 47 26.87 2.46 8.51
CA GLU A 47 26.13 2.65 7.24
C GLU A 47 26.12 1.39 6.36
N GLN A 48 27.16 0.55 6.46
CA GLN A 48 27.29 -0.67 5.64
C GLN A 48 26.47 -1.87 6.15
N GLN A 49 25.90 -1.80 7.36
CA GLN A 49 25.15 -2.91 7.95
C GLN A 49 23.63 -2.75 7.86
N MET A 50 23.12 -1.61 7.37
CA MET A 50 21.69 -1.38 7.26
C MET A 50 21.16 -1.83 5.89
N PRO A 51 20.05 -2.60 5.85
CA PRO A 51 19.44 -2.97 4.58
C PRO A 51 18.98 -1.71 3.82
N SER A 52 19.42 -1.57 2.58
CA SER A 52 19.00 -0.47 1.70
C SER A 52 17.58 -0.62 1.18
N THR A 53 16.98 -1.79 1.36
CA THR A 53 15.62 -2.13 0.92
C THR A 53 14.93 -2.96 1.98
N ARG A 54 13.60 -2.80 2.04
CA ARG A 54 12.72 -3.58 2.89
C ARG A 54 11.55 -4.08 2.06
N THR A 55 11.17 -5.34 2.26
CA THR A 55 10.00 -5.95 1.64
C THR A 55 8.99 -6.36 2.71
N ASP A 56 7.78 -5.84 2.58
CA ASP A 56 6.63 -6.18 3.43
C ASP A 56 5.58 -6.89 2.60
N LYS A 57 4.86 -7.84 3.20
CA LYS A 57 3.80 -8.60 2.54
C LYS A 57 2.42 -8.06 2.89
N PHE A 58 1.57 -7.96 1.88
CA PHE A 58 0.20 -7.48 2.02
C PHE A 58 -0.78 -8.41 1.32
N GLU A 59 -2.03 -8.31 1.75
CA GLU A 59 -3.15 -9.02 1.17
C GLU A 59 -4.25 -8.05 0.78
N LEU A 60 -4.78 -8.21 -0.41
CA LEU A 60 -5.96 -7.54 -0.94
C LEU A 60 -7.06 -8.56 -1.16
N THR A 61 -8.11 -8.53 -0.34
CA THR A 61 -9.35 -9.27 -0.59
C THR A 61 -10.35 -8.36 -1.28
N PHE A 62 -10.97 -8.81 -2.38
CA PHE A 62 -11.94 -8.02 -3.13
C PHE A 62 -13.15 -8.87 -3.56
N GLY A 63 -14.32 -8.23 -3.61
CA GLY A 63 -15.58 -8.81 -4.04
C GLY A 63 -16.76 -7.90 -3.71
N ASN A 64 -17.91 -8.10 -4.34
CA ASN A 64 -19.13 -7.31 -4.09
C ASN A 64 -18.92 -5.79 -4.18
N ASN A 65 -18.14 -5.32 -5.15
CA ASN A 65 -17.75 -3.90 -5.31
C ASN A 65 -17.01 -3.31 -4.09
N GLN A 66 -16.38 -4.13 -3.28
CA GLN A 66 -15.65 -3.74 -2.10
C GLN A 66 -14.28 -4.42 -2.06
N SER A 67 -13.39 -3.88 -1.24
CA SER A 67 -12.10 -4.50 -0.97
C SER A 67 -11.59 -4.18 0.42
N LEU A 68 -10.69 -5.04 0.90
CA LEU A 68 -9.94 -4.88 2.13
C LEU A 68 -8.47 -5.11 1.84
N TRP A 69 -7.65 -4.11 2.14
CA TRP A 69 -6.19 -4.15 2.09
C TRP A 69 -5.64 -4.19 3.51
N LYS A 70 -4.79 -5.13 3.81
CA LYS A 70 -4.13 -5.27 5.11
C LYS A 70 -2.75 -5.88 4.96
N ALA A 71 -1.89 -5.75 5.98
CA ALA A 71 -0.67 -6.54 6.04
C ALA A 71 -1.04 -8.04 6.08
N ALA A 72 -0.27 -8.86 5.35
CA ALA A 72 -0.41 -10.31 5.44
C ALA A 72 0.01 -10.76 6.85
N GLU A 73 -0.68 -11.74 7.40
CA GLU A 73 -0.27 -12.36 8.64
C GLU A 73 1.11 -13.00 8.43
N GLN A 74 2.10 -12.47 9.13
CA GLN A 74 3.44 -13.04 9.16
C GLN A 74 3.57 -13.86 10.44
N GLU A 75 4.14 -15.05 10.35
CA GLU A 75 4.52 -15.85 11.52
C GLU A 75 5.65 -15.17 12.32
N ASP A 76 6.30 -14.16 11.72
CA ASP A 76 7.36 -13.39 12.33
C ASP A 76 6.80 -12.05 12.84
N ASP A 77 7.08 -11.69 14.08
CA ASP A 77 6.48 -10.55 14.82
C ASP A 77 6.82 -9.16 14.23
N GLY A 78 7.31 -9.10 13.00
CA GLY A 78 7.65 -7.87 12.29
C GLY A 78 8.80 -7.07 12.92
N THR A 79 9.56 -7.69 13.79
CA THR A 79 10.75 -7.09 14.39
C THR A 79 11.98 -7.45 13.57
N THR A 80 12.60 -6.46 12.96
CA THR A 80 13.94 -6.63 12.39
C THR A 80 14.94 -6.27 13.48
N ASP A 81 15.58 -7.26 14.06
CA ASP A 81 16.74 -7.05 14.93
C ASP A 81 17.90 -6.53 14.07
N ILE A 82 18.20 -5.24 14.22
CA ILE A 82 19.41 -4.65 13.63
C ILE A 82 20.48 -4.65 14.73
N GLY A 83 21.29 -5.68 14.78
CA GLY A 83 22.40 -5.76 15.73
C GLY A 83 22.90 -7.18 15.87
N GLY A 84 23.84 -7.59 15.05
CA GLY A 84 24.56 -8.84 15.19
C GLY A 84 25.93 -8.60 15.77
N GLY A 85 26.22 -9.14 16.93
CA GLY A 85 27.56 -9.17 17.49
C GLY A 85 27.47 -9.49 18.97
N ASP A 86 28.11 -10.58 19.38
CA ASP A 86 28.29 -11.08 20.75
C ASP A 86 29.11 -10.07 21.57
N GLY A 87 28.49 -8.92 21.90
CA GLY A 87 29.17 -7.87 22.67
C GLY A 87 28.29 -6.62 22.83
N GLY A 88 27.31 -6.64 23.75
CA GLY A 88 26.74 -5.43 24.35
C GLY A 88 26.11 -4.42 23.43
N GLY A 89 25.60 -4.81 22.25
CA GLY A 89 24.97 -3.94 21.28
C GLY A 89 23.58 -3.50 21.72
N THR A 90 23.27 -2.24 21.49
CA THR A 90 21.91 -1.68 21.69
C THR A 90 20.99 -2.32 20.68
N HIS A 91 20.07 -3.18 21.12
CA HIS A 91 19.02 -3.72 20.26
C HIS A 91 18.05 -2.61 19.90
N ILE A 92 18.09 -2.13 18.65
CA ILE A 92 17.09 -1.20 18.14
C ILE A 92 15.92 -2.02 17.62
N ARG A 93 14.88 -2.15 18.42
CA ARG A 93 13.62 -2.74 18.00
C ARG A 93 12.85 -1.73 17.15
N MET A 94 12.87 -1.90 15.85
CA MET A 94 12.11 -1.06 14.94
C MET A 94 10.68 -1.63 14.83
N VAL A 95 9.76 -1.06 15.64
CA VAL A 95 8.33 -1.37 15.51
C VAL A 95 7.84 -0.72 14.21
N ILE A 96 7.30 -1.55 13.34
CA ILE A 96 6.81 -1.11 12.05
C ILE A 96 5.48 -0.38 12.25
N ALA A 97 5.48 0.93 12.13
CA ALA A 97 4.23 1.69 12.06
C ALA A 97 3.40 1.20 10.87
N GLY A 98 2.16 0.81 11.12
CA GLY A 98 1.21 0.41 10.07
C GLY A 98 1.06 -1.10 9.84
N SER A 99 1.66 -1.97 10.67
CA SER A 99 1.42 -3.42 10.59
C SER A 99 -0.04 -3.82 10.83
N ASN A 100 -0.78 -3.02 11.59
CA ASN A 100 -2.20 -3.21 11.90
C ASN A 100 -3.12 -2.30 11.08
N ASP A 101 -2.57 -1.57 10.11
CA ASP A 101 -3.36 -0.68 9.27
C ASP A 101 -4.22 -1.49 8.30
N VAL A 102 -5.47 -1.10 8.19
CA VAL A 102 -6.46 -1.73 7.31
C VAL A 102 -7.11 -0.64 6.48
N LEU A 103 -7.18 -0.85 5.17
CA LEU A 103 -7.90 0.05 4.26
C LEU A 103 -9.07 -0.70 3.62
N TYR A 104 -10.27 -0.28 3.95
CA TYR A 104 -11.50 -0.67 3.28
C TYR A 104 -11.83 0.30 2.16
N THR A 105 -12.30 -0.21 1.03
CA THR A 105 -12.76 0.59 -0.09
C THR A 105 -14.09 0.05 -0.63
N ASN A 106 -15.04 0.94 -0.86
CA ASN A 106 -16.27 0.67 -1.56
C ASN A 106 -16.23 1.36 -2.92
N PHE A 107 -16.17 0.59 -4.00
CA PHE A 107 -16.03 1.12 -5.37
C PHE A 107 -17.31 1.71 -5.92
N GLU A 108 -18.47 1.31 -5.40
CA GLU A 108 -19.77 1.81 -5.81
C GLU A 108 -20.02 3.22 -5.27
N THR A 109 -19.77 3.43 -3.98
CA THR A 109 -19.97 4.73 -3.34
C THR A 109 -18.75 5.64 -3.44
N GLY A 110 -17.59 5.10 -3.80
CA GLY A 110 -16.32 5.82 -3.80
C GLY A 110 -15.76 6.10 -2.41
N LYS A 111 -16.29 5.44 -1.38
CA LYS A 111 -15.86 5.61 0.00
C LYS A 111 -14.60 4.80 0.31
N LYS A 112 -13.70 5.38 1.09
CA LYS A 112 -12.56 4.70 1.72
C LYS A 112 -12.62 4.90 3.23
N VAL A 113 -12.32 3.86 3.99
CA VAL A 113 -12.17 3.93 5.44
C VAL A 113 -10.87 3.24 5.83
N GLU A 114 -9.98 4.01 6.44
CA GLU A 114 -8.70 3.51 6.91
C GLU A 114 -8.69 3.42 8.42
N LYS A 115 -8.39 2.23 8.96
CA LYS A 115 -8.05 2.06 10.37
C LYS A 115 -6.54 2.08 10.48
N ARG A 116 -6.00 3.03 11.23
CA ARG A 116 -4.56 3.25 11.42
C ARG A 116 -4.20 3.28 12.89
N GLU A 117 -3.12 2.61 13.23
CA GLU A 117 -2.52 2.69 14.54
C GLU A 117 -1.33 3.66 14.52
N LEU A 118 -1.34 4.63 15.44
CA LEU A 118 -0.26 5.60 15.59
C LEU A 118 -0.05 5.90 17.08
N PHE A 119 1.16 5.65 17.61
CA PHE A 119 1.51 5.83 19.01
C PHE A 119 0.49 5.19 19.97
N GLU A 120 0.21 3.91 19.76
CA GLU A 120 -0.74 3.11 20.55
C GLU A 120 -2.21 3.61 20.50
N LYS A 121 -2.51 4.61 19.66
CA LYS A 121 -3.86 5.10 19.41
C LYS A 121 -4.38 4.63 18.07
N ILE A 122 -5.63 4.20 18.06
CA ILE A 122 -6.33 3.77 16.85
C ILE A 122 -7.15 4.94 16.31
N PHE A 123 -6.96 5.23 15.01
CA PHE A 123 -7.71 6.22 14.26
C PHE A 123 -8.52 5.51 13.17
N VAL A 124 -9.77 5.91 13.00
CA VAL A 124 -10.60 5.53 11.85
C VAL A 124 -10.79 6.78 11.02
N ILE A 125 -10.34 6.72 9.76
CA ILE A 125 -10.26 7.88 8.87
C ILE A 125 -11.19 7.63 7.69
N ASP A 126 -12.22 8.45 7.56
CA ASP A 126 -13.15 8.43 6.44
C ASP A 126 -12.63 9.34 5.32
N ASP A 127 -12.52 8.79 4.11
CA ASP A 127 -12.05 9.50 2.92
C ASP A 127 -12.85 9.03 1.69
N SER A 128 -12.56 9.60 0.56
CA SER A 128 -13.12 9.22 -0.74
C SER A 128 -12.03 8.85 -1.74
N ILE A 129 -12.41 8.12 -2.78
CA ILE A 129 -11.52 7.80 -3.89
C ILE A 129 -11.28 9.07 -4.72
N ASN A 130 -10.07 9.62 -4.60
CA ASN A 130 -9.62 10.74 -5.43
C ASN A 130 -8.99 10.18 -6.71
N LYS A 131 -9.69 10.33 -7.86
CA LYS A 131 -9.22 9.83 -9.15
C LYS A 131 -8.01 10.62 -9.64
N LEU A 132 -6.93 9.90 -9.94
CA LEU A 132 -5.75 10.44 -10.58
C LEU A 132 -5.95 10.50 -12.11
N LYS A 133 -5.21 11.36 -12.78
CA LYS A 133 -5.21 11.45 -14.24
C LYS A 133 -4.23 10.47 -14.83
N TRP A 134 -4.70 9.29 -15.21
CA TRP A 134 -3.88 8.25 -15.81
C TRP A 134 -3.77 8.40 -17.31
N LYS A 135 -2.56 8.16 -17.85
CA LYS A 135 -2.25 8.07 -19.28
C LYS A 135 -1.94 6.62 -19.63
N MET A 136 -2.72 6.02 -20.52
CA MET A 136 -2.41 4.71 -21.10
C MET A 136 -1.26 4.83 -22.09
N THR A 137 -0.25 3.95 -21.98
CA THR A 137 0.94 4.02 -22.87
C THR A 137 0.83 3.12 -24.10
N GLY A 138 -0.08 2.15 -24.08
CA GLY A 138 -0.18 1.10 -25.10
C GLY A 138 0.77 -0.08 -24.92
N GLU A 139 1.69 0.02 -23.95
CA GLU A 139 2.58 -1.09 -23.60
C GLU A 139 1.82 -2.20 -22.86
N THR A 140 2.21 -3.45 -23.11
CA THR A 140 1.62 -4.63 -22.50
C THR A 140 2.70 -5.59 -21.99
N LYS A 141 2.40 -6.33 -20.93
CA LYS A 141 3.19 -7.47 -20.44
C LYS A 141 2.32 -8.51 -19.77
N ILE A 142 2.86 -9.68 -19.48
CA ILE A 142 2.16 -10.73 -18.74
C ILE A 142 2.65 -10.74 -17.29
N ILE A 143 1.71 -10.69 -16.32
CA ILE A 143 1.99 -10.85 -14.89
C ILE A 143 1.05 -11.94 -14.36
N LEU A 144 1.59 -12.95 -13.70
CA LEU A 144 0.84 -14.10 -13.18
C LEU A 144 -0.13 -14.71 -14.22
N GLY A 145 0.34 -14.83 -15.48
CA GLY A 145 -0.44 -15.36 -16.59
C GLY A 145 -1.57 -14.46 -17.10
N LYS A 146 -1.70 -13.23 -16.58
CA LYS A 146 -2.72 -12.26 -17.01
C LYS A 146 -2.09 -11.18 -17.91
N PRO A 147 -2.70 -10.85 -19.07
CA PRO A 147 -2.26 -9.73 -19.89
C PRO A 147 -2.54 -8.41 -19.16
N CYS A 148 -1.51 -7.60 -19.01
CA CYS A 148 -1.57 -6.31 -18.32
C CYS A 148 -1.25 -5.17 -19.27
N MET A 149 -1.91 -4.04 -19.08
CA MET A 149 -1.67 -2.77 -19.76
C MET A 149 -0.95 -1.81 -18.81
N LYS A 150 -0.08 -0.98 -19.38
CA LYS A 150 0.65 0.05 -18.62
C LYS A 150 -0.11 1.36 -18.61
N ALA A 151 -0.23 1.92 -17.43
CA ALA A 151 -0.72 3.29 -17.21
C ALA A 151 0.29 4.08 -16.39
N THR A 152 0.40 5.38 -16.65
CA THR A 152 1.29 6.29 -15.93
C THR A 152 0.54 7.51 -15.42
N THR A 153 0.97 8.02 -14.28
CA THR A 153 0.49 9.29 -13.73
C THR A 153 1.60 9.98 -12.96
N THR A 154 1.41 11.25 -12.67
CA THR A 154 2.33 12.03 -11.82
C THR A 154 1.53 12.64 -10.68
N THR A 155 2.05 12.53 -9.46
CA THR A 155 1.47 13.15 -8.28
C THR A 155 2.46 14.15 -7.67
N ILE A 156 1.92 15.23 -7.12
CA ILE A 156 2.69 16.23 -6.37
C ILE A 156 2.19 16.19 -4.95
N ARG A 157 3.09 15.93 -4.01
CA ARG A 157 2.77 15.92 -2.56
C ARG A 157 3.68 16.88 -1.83
N THR A 158 3.13 17.60 -0.86
CA THR A 158 3.95 18.41 0.05
C THR A 158 4.54 17.49 1.11
N ARG A 159 5.87 17.50 1.22
CA ARG A 159 6.62 16.76 2.25
C ARG A 159 7.38 17.73 3.13
N THR A 160 7.34 17.51 4.44
CA THR A 160 8.16 18.25 5.38
C THR A 160 9.53 17.59 5.49
N MET A 161 10.59 18.33 5.17
CA MET A 161 11.97 17.95 5.48
C MET A 161 12.40 18.63 6.77
N MET A 162 13.10 17.88 7.60
CA MET A 162 13.78 18.41 8.78
C MET A 162 15.27 18.49 8.47
N ASN A 163 15.80 19.70 8.48
CA ASN A 163 17.23 19.94 8.39
C ASN A 163 17.75 20.39 9.75
N MET A 164 18.92 19.87 10.16
CA MET A 164 19.62 20.36 11.33
C MET A 164 20.71 21.32 10.84
N ASP A 165 20.52 22.61 11.08
CA ASP A 165 21.52 23.62 10.78
C ASP A 165 21.95 24.29 12.09
N ASN A 166 23.26 24.31 12.37
CA ASN A 166 23.86 24.88 13.58
C ASN A 166 23.18 24.43 14.89
N GLY A 167 22.78 23.16 14.99
CA GLY A 167 22.11 22.59 16.15
C GLY A 167 20.64 22.99 16.32
N LYS A 168 20.07 23.73 15.36
CA LYS A 168 18.65 24.04 15.30
C LYS A 168 17.96 23.18 14.24
N MET A 169 16.82 22.60 14.61
CA MET A 169 15.99 21.81 13.70
C MET A 169 15.06 22.75 12.93
N GLU A 170 15.31 22.87 11.62
CA GLU A 170 14.45 23.65 10.72
C GLU A 170 13.52 22.71 9.94
N ARG A 171 12.24 23.08 9.89
CA ARG A 171 11.23 22.40 9.07
C ARG A 171 11.05 23.17 7.77
N LYS A 172 11.23 22.48 6.64
CA LYS A 172 10.98 23.03 5.32
C LYS A 172 9.97 22.18 4.58
N GLU A 173 8.91 22.78 4.10
CA GLU A 173 7.97 22.12 3.19
C GLU A 173 8.52 22.17 1.76
N ILE A 174 8.58 21.00 1.14
CA ILE A 174 8.98 20.84 -0.27
C ILE A 174 7.89 20.13 -1.03
N GLN A 175 7.70 20.51 -2.28
CA GLN A 175 6.86 19.75 -3.20
C GLN A 175 7.68 18.59 -3.76
N ASP A 176 7.19 17.38 -3.52
CA ASP A 176 7.79 16.14 -4.00
C ASP A 176 6.94 15.59 -5.14
N THR A 177 7.52 15.59 -6.34
CA THR A 177 6.87 15.06 -7.55
C THR A 177 7.23 13.59 -7.69
N SER A 178 6.23 12.73 -7.82
CA SER A 178 6.42 11.30 -7.98
C SER A 178 5.77 10.83 -9.26
N ASN A 179 6.56 10.23 -10.14
CA ASN A 179 6.07 9.47 -11.27
C ASN A 179 5.59 8.12 -10.78
N ILE A 180 4.45 7.68 -11.27
CA ILE A 180 3.82 6.41 -10.90
C ILE A 180 3.55 5.64 -12.18
N VAL A 181 4.00 4.41 -12.22
CA VAL A 181 3.72 3.44 -13.27
C VAL A 181 2.86 2.34 -12.66
N ALA A 182 1.76 1.99 -13.30
CA ALA A 182 0.91 0.88 -12.91
C ALA A 182 0.70 -0.09 -14.07
N TRP A 183 0.72 -1.38 -13.77
CA TRP A 183 0.34 -2.44 -14.68
C TRP A 183 -0.92 -3.10 -14.17
N PHE A 184 -1.99 -3.03 -14.94
CA PHE A 184 -3.29 -3.55 -14.55
C PHE A 184 -3.86 -4.48 -15.61
N THR A 185 -4.69 -5.44 -15.18
CA THR A 185 -5.35 -6.38 -16.06
C THR A 185 -6.85 -6.14 -16.11
N SER A 186 -7.41 -6.07 -17.31
CA SER A 186 -8.86 -6.04 -17.54
C SER A 186 -9.49 -7.45 -17.50
N SER A 187 -8.68 -8.51 -17.45
CA SER A 187 -9.19 -9.89 -17.28
C SER A 187 -9.88 -10.07 -15.92
N ILE A 188 -9.55 -9.21 -14.95
CA ILE A 188 -10.22 -9.10 -13.66
C ILE A 188 -10.75 -7.65 -13.60
N PRO A 189 -12.02 -7.42 -14.00
CA PRO A 189 -12.57 -6.08 -14.22
C PRO A 189 -13.02 -5.41 -12.91
N VAL A 190 -12.25 -5.59 -11.87
CA VAL A 190 -12.45 -4.95 -10.55
C VAL A 190 -11.42 -3.86 -10.39
N SER A 191 -11.85 -2.64 -10.11
CA SER A 191 -10.99 -1.46 -9.96
C SER A 191 -10.18 -1.51 -8.66
N ALA A 192 -9.61 -2.67 -8.33
CA ALA A 192 -8.85 -2.92 -7.13
C ALA A 192 -7.33 -2.78 -7.37
N GLY A 193 -6.56 -2.57 -6.30
CA GLY A 193 -5.12 -2.41 -6.40
C GLY A 193 -4.47 -2.22 -5.03
N PRO A 194 -3.14 -2.08 -4.98
CA PRO A 194 -2.42 -1.96 -3.72
C PRO A 194 -2.66 -0.59 -3.05
N ALA A 195 -2.75 -0.61 -1.73
CA ALA A 195 -2.82 0.55 -0.85
C ALA A 195 -3.87 1.59 -1.31
N GLU A 196 -3.51 2.87 -1.33
CA GLU A 196 -4.40 3.99 -1.72
C GLU A 196 -4.77 4.03 -3.22
N TYR A 197 -4.19 3.17 -4.04
CA TYR A 197 -4.41 3.17 -5.50
C TYR A 197 -5.61 2.34 -5.94
N GLN A 198 -6.47 1.95 -5.01
CA GLN A 198 -7.73 1.30 -5.29
C GLN A 198 -8.72 2.28 -5.94
N GLY A 199 -9.55 1.77 -6.82
CA GLY A 199 -10.54 2.59 -7.55
C GLY A 199 -9.94 3.45 -8.67
N GLN A 200 -8.69 3.25 -9.09
CA GLN A 200 -8.00 4.13 -10.03
C GLN A 200 -8.12 3.70 -11.49
N LEU A 201 -7.98 2.42 -11.78
CA LEU A 201 -7.89 1.88 -13.15
C LEU A 201 -9.04 0.89 -13.41
N PRO A 202 -9.42 0.67 -14.68
CA PRO A 202 -10.54 -0.23 -15.04
C PRO A 202 -10.11 -1.69 -15.05
N GLY A 203 -9.58 -2.17 -13.92
CA GLY A 203 -9.08 -3.53 -13.74
C GLY A 203 -8.16 -3.63 -12.54
N LEU A 204 -7.78 -4.87 -12.21
CA LEU A 204 -6.92 -5.18 -11.07
C LEU A 204 -5.48 -4.75 -11.37
N ILE A 205 -4.91 -3.93 -10.50
CA ILE A 205 -3.50 -3.50 -10.58
C ILE A 205 -2.62 -4.62 -10.00
N LEU A 206 -1.72 -5.18 -10.83
CA LEU A 206 -0.83 -6.27 -10.41
C LEU A 206 0.60 -5.81 -10.10
N GLU A 207 1.00 -4.66 -10.60
CA GLU A 207 2.33 -4.10 -10.31
C GLU A 207 2.26 -2.59 -10.32
N MET A 208 3.01 -1.98 -9.42
CA MET A 208 3.22 -0.53 -9.38
C MET A 208 4.67 -0.21 -9.09
N ASP A 209 5.15 0.85 -9.74
CA ASP A 209 6.42 1.51 -9.45
C ASP A 209 6.14 2.99 -9.14
N ILE A 210 6.62 3.42 -8.00
CA ILE A 210 6.44 4.78 -7.50
C ILE A 210 7.83 5.40 -7.34
N LYS A 211 8.02 6.54 -8.02
CA LYS A 211 9.25 7.34 -7.93
C LYS A 211 10.49 6.51 -8.25
N ASP A 212 10.49 5.93 -9.46
CA ASP A 212 11.62 5.21 -10.05
C ASP A 212 12.19 4.13 -9.11
N GLY A 213 11.32 3.26 -8.63
CA GLY A 213 11.66 2.14 -7.75
C GLY A 213 11.96 2.53 -6.30
N THR A 214 11.58 3.75 -5.86
CA THR A 214 11.64 4.09 -4.43
C THR A 214 10.67 3.25 -3.62
N GLN A 215 9.49 2.97 -4.19
CA GLN A 215 8.54 2.00 -3.66
C GLN A 215 7.93 1.22 -4.82
N THR A 216 7.87 -0.10 -4.67
CA THR A 216 7.21 -0.96 -5.65
C THR A 216 6.20 -1.86 -4.97
N PHE A 217 5.15 -2.21 -5.70
CA PHE A 217 4.21 -3.27 -5.32
C PHE A 217 4.19 -4.29 -6.44
N LEU A 218 4.31 -5.56 -6.10
CA LEU A 218 4.26 -6.68 -7.05
C LEU A 218 3.29 -7.73 -6.53
N ALA A 219 2.26 -8.06 -7.32
CA ALA A 219 1.41 -9.18 -7.03
C ALA A 219 2.21 -10.49 -7.19
N THR A 220 2.20 -11.32 -6.15
CA THR A 220 2.93 -12.59 -6.10
C THR A 220 2.02 -13.79 -6.27
N ALA A 221 0.73 -13.67 -5.92
CA ALA A 221 -0.27 -14.70 -6.10
C ALA A 221 -1.67 -14.11 -6.27
N ILE A 222 -2.54 -14.82 -7.01
CA ILE A 222 -3.96 -14.51 -7.15
C ILE A 222 -4.74 -15.77 -6.86
N SER A 223 -5.73 -15.69 -5.95
CA SER A 223 -6.71 -16.75 -5.68
C SER A 223 -8.10 -16.25 -6.04
N GLU A 224 -8.89 -17.11 -6.72
CA GLU A 224 -10.31 -16.83 -6.97
C GLU A 224 -11.17 -17.10 -5.73
N LYS A 225 -10.67 -17.95 -4.82
CA LYS A 225 -11.34 -18.25 -3.56
C LYS A 225 -11.06 -17.16 -2.56
N ALA A 226 -12.11 -16.50 -2.10
CA ALA A 226 -12.04 -15.44 -1.10
C ALA A 226 -13.14 -15.63 -0.06
N ASP A 227 -12.81 -15.44 1.21
CA ASP A 227 -13.81 -15.23 2.24
C ASP A 227 -14.23 -13.76 2.25
N LEU A 228 -15.36 -13.46 1.62
CA LEU A 228 -15.86 -12.09 1.53
C LEU A 228 -16.37 -11.56 2.88
N ALA A 229 -16.59 -12.42 3.87
CA ALA A 229 -17.02 -12.01 5.21
C ALA A 229 -15.93 -11.19 5.95
N VAL A 230 -14.67 -11.29 5.50
CA VAL A 230 -13.56 -10.48 6.05
C VAL A 230 -13.60 -9.02 5.58
N ILE A 231 -14.27 -8.73 4.43
CA ILE A 231 -14.40 -7.38 3.90
C ILE A 231 -15.40 -6.61 4.73
N LYS A 232 -14.90 -5.96 5.79
CA LYS A 232 -15.74 -5.17 6.70
C LYS A 232 -15.18 -3.76 6.81
N GLU A 233 -16.07 -2.78 6.77
CA GLU A 233 -15.71 -1.39 7.02
C GLU A 233 -15.20 -1.27 8.47
N PRO A 234 -14.01 -0.70 8.69
CA PRO A 234 -13.50 -0.46 10.02
C PRO A 234 -14.40 0.48 10.81
N THR A 235 -14.59 0.17 12.07
CA THR A 235 -15.40 0.98 12.98
C THR A 235 -14.56 1.48 14.15
N GLY A 236 -14.98 2.61 14.74
CA GLY A 236 -14.30 3.21 15.88
C GLY A 236 -15.20 4.16 16.66
N LYS A 237 -14.74 4.57 17.84
CA LYS A 237 -15.49 5.52 18.68
C LYS A 237 -15.61 6.91 18.05
N LYS A 238 -14.62 7.28 17.25
CA LYS A 238 -14.56 8.56 16.53
C LYS A 238 -14.01 8.30 15.12
N HIS A 239 -14.65 8.93 14.15
CA HIS A 239 -14.20 8.99 12.77
C HIS A 239 -13.56 10.34 12.52
N TYR A 240 -12.48 10.36 11.75
CA TYR A 240 -11.70 11.53 11.42
C TYR A 240 -11.73 11.76 9.93
N THR A 241 -11.75 13.00 9.49
CA THR A 241 -11.37 13.34 8.13
C THR A 241 -9.86 13.30 8.00
N PRO A 242 -9.28 13.22 6.75
CA PRO A 242 -7.84 13.27 6.54
C PRO A 242 -7.17 14.51 7.18
N ASP A 243 -7.85 15.68 7.13
CA ASP A 243 -7.34 16.92 7.72
C ASP A 243 -7.36 16.91 9.25
N GLU A 244 -8.41 16.35 9.85
CA GLU A 244 -8.48 16.18 11.31
C GLU A 244 -7.39 15.20 11.79
N PHE A 245 -7.21 14.07 11.09
CA PHE A 245 -6.14 13.15 11.41
C PHE A 245 -4.75 13.79 11.28
N LYS A 246 -4.52 14.59 10.24
CA LYS A 246 -3.27 15.35 10.07
C LYS A 246 -3.00 16.25 11.27
N LYS A 247 -4.01 17.01 11.74
CA LYS A 247 -3.90 17.88 12.91
C LYS A 247 -3.59 17.11 14.19
N GLU A 248 -4.28 15.99 14.43
CA GLU A 248 -4.04 15.15 15.61
C GLU A 248 -2.61 14.57 15.59
N ARG A 249 -2.16 14.08 14.45
CA ARG A 249 -0.78 13.58 14.27
C ARG A 249 0.25 14.67 14.57
N GLU A 250 0.06 15.88 14.03
CA GLU A 250 0.97 17.00 14.28
C GLU A 250 1.02 17.40 15.76
N LYS A 251 -0.14 17.38 16.44
CA LYS A 251 -0.23 17.63 17.87
C LYS A 251 0.55 16.60 18.67
N MET A 252 0.35 15.31 18.38
CA MET A 252 1.04 14.21 19.04
C MET A 252 2.56 14.29 18.85
N MET A 253 3.01 14.60 17.63
CA MET A 253 4.44 14.79 17.34
C MET A 253 5.04 15.95 18.15
N LYS A 254 4.35 17.08 18.27
CA LYS A 254 4.80 18.21 19.09
C LYS A 254 4.89 17.86 20.57
N GLU A 255 3.90 17.13 21.10
CA GLU A 255 3.91 16.67 22.49
C GLU A 255 5.11 15.74 22.76
N MET A 256 5.43 14.84 21.84
CA MET A 256 6.61 13.96 21.95
C MET A 256 7.93 14.75 21.89
N GLU A 257 8.04 15.75 21.01
CA GLU A 257 9.20 16.61 20.90
C GLU A 257 9.44 17.38 22.22
N GLN A 258 8.38 17.92 22.83
CA GLN A 258 8.45 18.63 24.10
C GLN A 258 8.85 17.72 25.26
N ASN A 259 8.32 16.50 25.31
CA ASN A 259 8.66 15.53 26.34
C ASN A 259 10.14 15.06 26.23
N ASN A 260 10.68 14.93 25.02
CA ASN A 260 12.08 14.59 24.80
C ASN A 260 13.05 15.73 25.15
N GLN A 261 12.65 16.99 25.01
CA GLN A 261 13.47 18.13 25.41
C GLN A 261 13.51 18.34 26.94
N GLY A 262 12.48 17.86 27.67
CA GLY A 262 12.44 17.88 29.14
C GLY A 262 13.33 16.86 29.83
N GLY A 263 13.96 15.92 29.10
CA GLY A 263 14.77 14.82 29.63
C GLY A 263 16.22 15.15 29.95
N GLN A 264 16.74 16.35 29.70
CA GLN A 264 18.04 16.78 30.23
C GLN A 264 17.91 17.11 31.72
N ARG A 265 17.95 16.08 32.56
CA ARG A 265 18.22 16.26 33.99
C ARG A 265 19.58 16.90 34.15
N VAL A 266 19.61 18.18 34.47
CA VAL A 266 20.79 18.86 34.98
C VAL A 266 21.13 18.22 36.31
N ILE A 267 22.12 17.31 36.33
CA ILE A 267 22.73 16.81 37.56
C ILE A 267 23.56 17.98 38.10
N ARG A 268 23.00 18.76 39.02
CA ARG A 268 23.80 19.67 39.85
C ARG A 268 24.52 18.80 40.84
N MET A 269 25.83 18.59 40.65
CA MET A 269 26.71 18.15 41.70
C MET A 269 26.95 19.34 42.65
N ASN A 270 26.61 19.13 43.92
CA ASN A 270 27.07 19.97 45.01
C ASN A 270 28.46 19.51 45.44
#